data_13e5d753507c40dd2d26b99d176e1eee
#
_entry.id   13e5d753507c40dd2d26b99d176e1eee
#
_cell.length_a   1.000
_cell.length_b   1.000
_cell.length_c   1.000
_cell.angle_alpha   90.00
_cell.angle_beta   90.00
_cell.angle_gamma   90.00
#
_symmetry.space_group_name_H-M   'P 1'
#
loop_
_entity.id
_entity.type
_entity.pdbx_description
1 polymer ?
#
loop_
_entity_poly.entity_id
_entity_poly.type
_entity_poly.pdbx_seq_one_letter_code
_entity_poly.pdbx_strand_id
1 'polypeptide(L)'
;MQEVYSYIQICDNIVIASPIYFSELTGRLLDVGSRLQRFFCARFFRNEIPVPKSKKGAVILVGGGDGRVEKPYETACTLLHHMNCYNIHDVVYSHNTNERPAAQDEEALCGINSIVQFFSS
;
A
#
# COMPACT_ATOMS: atom_id res chain seq x y z
N MET A 1 12.53 9.54 8.78
CA MET A 1 11.62 8.43 9.16
C MET A 1 10.83 8.68 10.45
N GLN A 2 11.33 9.45 11.38
CA GLN A 2 10.56 9.71 12.62
C GLN A 2 9.20 10.35 12.33
N GLU A 3 9.14 11.28 11.41
CA GLU A 3 7.91 11.93 11.01
C GLU A 3 6.93 10.92 10.37
N VAL A 4 7.46 10.03 9.54
CA VAL A 4 6.66 8.98 8.90
C VAL A 4 6.10 8.02 9.97
N TYR A 5 6.91 7.60 10.92
CA TYR A 5 6.44 6.75 12.02
C TYR A 5 5.30 7.41 12.80
N SER A 6 5.42 8.71 13.07
CA SER A 6 4.38 9.44 13.79
C SER A 6 3.07 9.47 13.03
N TYR A 7 3.12 9.71 11.71
CA TYR A 7 1.91 9.69 10.88
C TYR A 7 1.28 8.29 10.82
N ILE A 8 2.10 7.25 10.70
CA ILE A 8 1.60 5.87 10.69
C ILE A 8 0.84 5.57 12.00
N GLN A 9 1.34 6.07 13.12
CA GLN A 9 0.73 5.78 14.42
C GLN A 9 -0.63 6.43 14.59
N ILE A 10 -0.90 7.57 13.95
CA ILE A 10 -2.12 8.36 14.20
C ILE A 10 -3.12 8.38 13.04
N CYS A 11 -2.72 8.01 11.82
CA CYS A 11 -3.61 8.10 10.66
C CYS A 11 -4.74 7.07 10.71
N ASP A 12 -5.82 7.37 10.01
CA ASP A 12 -6.99 6.48 9.89
C ASP A 12 -6.89 5.57 8.67
N ASN A 13 -6.25 6.04 7.61
CA ASN A 13 -6.20 5.35 6.32
C ASN A 13 -4.78 5.41 5.75
N ILE A 14 -4.38 4.34 5.06
CA ILE A 14 -3.08 4.29 4.39
C ILE A 14 -3.29 3.78 2.96
N VAL A 15 -2.70 4.49 2.01
CA VAL A 15 -2.67 4.05 0.61
C VAL A 15 -1.22 3.79 0.21
N ILE A 16 -0.96 2.62 -0.35
CA ILE A 16 0.30 2.33 -1.02
C ILE A 16 0.06 2.42 -2.51
N ALA A 17 0.71 3.37 -3.16
CA ALA A 17 0.60 3.57 -4.60
C ALA A 17 1.99 3.46 -5.22
N SER A 18 2.14 2.62 -6.23
CA SER A 18 3.44 2.36 -6.83
C SER A 18 3.32 1.91 -8.28
N PRO A 19 4.22 2.35 -9.16
CA PRO A 19 4.43 1.63 -10.41
C PRO A 19 5.02 0.25 -10.11
N ILE A 20 4.89 -0.65 -11.07
CA ILE A 20 5.44 -2.00 -10.97
C ILE A 20 6.75 -2.04 -11.76
N TYR A 21 7.86 -2.28 -11.08
CA TYR A 21 9.19 -2.44 -11.67
C TYR A 21 9.68 -3.85 -11.40
N PHE A 22 9.95 -4.62 -12.49
CA PHE A 22 10.41 -6.01 -12.36
C PHE A 22 9.49 -6.84 -11.47
N SER A 23 8.19 -6.71 -11.70
CA SER A 23 7.15 -7.45 -10.98
C SER A 23 7.11 -7.17 -9.47
N GLU A 24 7.59 -6.00 -9.04
CA GLU A 24 7.62 -5.64 -7.63
C GLU A 24 7.36 -4.13 -7.44
N LEU A 25 7.20 -3.72 -6.19
CA LEU A 25 7.12 -2.30 -5.82
C LEU A 25 8.45 -1.60 -6.13
N THR A 26 8.43 -0.26 -6.20
CA THR A 26 9.66 0.49 -6.44
C THR A 26 10.67 0.26 -5.32
N GLY A 27 11.96 0.39 -5.67
CA GLY A 27 13.03 0.24 -4.69
C GLY A 27 12.92 1.26 -3.56
N ARG A 28 12.52 2.49 -3.85
CA ARG A 28 12.33 3.52 -2.82
C ARG A 28 11.23 3.14 -1.83
N LEU A 29 10.14 2.60 -2.32
CA LEU A 29 9.06 2.14 -1.45
C LEU A 29 9.50 0.96 -0.61
N LEU A 30 10.26 0.04 -1.19
CA LEU A 30 10.82 -1.09 -0.45
C LEU A 30 11.81 -0.61 0.62
N ASP A 31 12.58 0.44 0.35
CA ASP A 31 13.46 1.04 1.36
C ASP A 31 12.66 1.60 2.54
N VAL A 32 11.58 2.30 2.26
CA VAL A 32 10.67 2.77 3.32
C VAL A 32 10.10 1.58 4.09
N GLY A 33 9.66 0.56 3.34
CA GLY A 33 9.11 -0.66 3.94
C GLY A 33 10.11 -1.35 4.86
N SER A 34 11.39 -1.40 4.50
CA SER A 34 12.40 -2.02 5.33
C SER A 34 12.57 -1.32 6.68
N ARG A 35 12.26 -0.03 6.76
CA ARG A 35 12.30 0.71 8.01
C ARG A 35 11.17 0.33 8.97
N LEU A 36 10.13 -0.34 8.47
CA LEU A 36 9.05 -0.85 9.31
C LEU A 36 9.51 -2.03 10.18
N GLN A 37 10.70 -2.54 9.95
CA GLN A 37 11.33 -3.53 10.83
C GLN A 37 11.33 -3.05 12.29
N ARG A 38 11.40 -1.74 12.52
CA ARG A 38 11.29 -1.16 13.84
C ARG A 38 9.99 -1.58 14.54
N PHE A 39 8.87 -1.55 13.83
CA PHE A 39 7.58 -1.97 14.40
C PHE A 39 7.53 -3.47 14.64
N PHE A 40 8.10 -4.26 13.71
CA PHE A 40 8.20 -5.69 13.89
C PHE A 40 9.00 -6.03 15.15
N CYS A 41 10.17 -5.42 15.32
CA CYS A 41 11.02 -5.66 16.49
C CYS A 41 10.35 -5.24 17.79
N ALA A 42 9.64 -4.11 17.79
CA ALA A 42 8.92 -3.64 18.97
C ALA A 42 7.86 -4.67 19.39
N ARG A 43 7.11 -5.20 18.43
CA ARG A 43 6.02 -6.13 18.71
C ARG A 43 6.51 -7.50 19.16
N PHE A 44 7.49 -8.07 18.45
CA PHE A 44 7.91 -9.46 18.67
C PHE A 44 9.02 -9.61 19.70
N PHE A 45 9.89 -8.62 19.85
CA PHE A 45 11.04 -8.74 20.75
C PHE A 45 10.91 -7.93 22.05
N ARG A 46 10.10 -6.85 22.02
CA ARG A 46 9.90 -6.01 23.19
C ARG A 46 8.49 -6.05 23.75
N ASN A 47 7.60 -6.83 23.13
CA ASN A 47 6.18 -6.95 23.52
C ASN A 47 5.45 -5.61 23.61
N GLU A 48 5.82 -4.68 22.74
CA GLU A 48 5.18 -3.37 22.66
C GLU A 48 4.06 -3.38 21.63
N ILE A 49 3.20 -2.37 21.69
CA ILE A 49 2.17 -2.12 20.67
C ILE A 49 2.54 -0.83 19.95
N PRO A 50 3.41 -0.90 18.92
CA PRO A 50 3.96 0.32 18.29
C PRO A 50 2.91 1.11 17.50
N VAL A 51 1.88 0.44 16.96
CA VAL A 51 0.81 1.09 16.22
C VAL A 51 -0.52 0.56 16.77
N PRO A 52 -1.04 1.21 17.84
CA PRO A 52 -2.25 0.69 18.50
C PRO A 52 -3.52 0.92 17.69
N LYS A 53 -3.54 1.92 16.82
CA LYS A 53 -4.74 2.27 16.05
C LYS A 53 -4.82 1.43 14.79
N SER A 54 -5.91 0.64 14.64
CA SER A 54 -6.16 -0.09 13.41
C SER A 54 -6.62 0.86 12.31
N LYS A 55 -6.38 0.48 11.05
CA LYS A 55 -6.56 1.36 9.90
C LYS A 55 -7.23 0.64 8.76
N LYS A 56 -7.81 1.42 7.84
CA LYS A 56 -8.20 0.94 6.52
C LYS A 56 -7.08 1.22 5.54
N GLY A 57 -6.88 0.32 4.61
CA GLY A 57 -5.81 0.45 3.62
C GLY A 57 -6.26 0.16 2.21
N ALA A 58 -5.47 0.62 1.27
CA ALA A 58 -5.68 0.35 -0.15
C ALA A 58 -4.34 0.31 -0.87
N VAL A 59 -4.32 -0.41 -1.98
CA VAL A 59 -3.14 -0.55 -2.83
C VAL A 59 -3.51 -0.16 -4.25
N ILE A 60 -2.74 0.76 -4.84
CA ILE A 60 -2.91 1.20 -6.22
C ILE A 60 -1.62 0.89 -6.96
N LEU A 61 -1.71 0.11 -8.03
CA LEU A 61 -0.56 -0.31 -8.81
C LEU A 61 -0.72 0.12 -10.27
N VAL A 62 0.37 0.54 -10.89
CA VAL A 62 0.38 0.98 -12.28
C VAL A 62 1.51 0.26 -13.02
N GLY A 63 1.18 -0.39 -14.13
CA GLY A 63 2.16 -1.13 -14.92
C GLY A 63 2.09 -0.81 -16.39
N GLY A 64 3.26 -0.76 -17.05
CA GLY A 64 3.37 -0.47 -18.48
C GLY A 64 2.89 -1.60 -19.38
N GLY A 65 2.92 -2.83 -18.91
CA GLY A 65 2.43 -4.01 -19.63
C GLY A 65 1.23 -4.64 -18.94
N ASP A 66 0.98 -5.90 -19.25
CA ASP A 66 -0.09 -6.69 -18.63
C ASP A 66 0.46 -7.62 -17.54
N GLY A 67 1.55 -7.20 -16.92
CA GLY A 67 2.26 -7.98 -15.90
C GLY A 67 1.40 -8.32 -14.69
N ARG A 68 1.89 -9.29 -13.92
CA ARG A 68 1.16 -9.80 -12.76
C ARG A 68 1.24 -8.83 -11.60
N VAL A 69 0.13 -8.70 -10.88
CA VAL A 69 0.02 -7.83 -9.71
C VAL A 69 0.18 -8.60 -8.39
N GLU A 70 0.18 -9.93 -8.43
CA GLU A 70 0.12 -10.74 -7.22
C GLU A 70 1.29 -10.47 -6.28
N LYS A 71 2.52 -10.45 -6.81
CA LYS A 71 3.70 -10.25 -5.99
C LYS A 71 3.79 -8.84 -5.38
N PRO A 72 3.67 -7.75 -6.14
CA PRO A 72 3.71 -6.43 -5.54
C PRO A 72 2.53 -6.18 -4.61
N TYR A 73 1.36 -6.75 -4.89
CA TYR A 73 0.22 -6.64 -3.99
C TYR A 73 0.48 -7.36 -2.68
N GLU A 74 1.03 -8.58 -2.74
CA GLU A 74 1.39 -9.34 -1.54
C GLU A 74 2.41 -8.58 -0.68
N THR A 75 3.44 -8.01 -1.31
CA THR A 75 4.42 -7.19 -0.61
C THR A 75 3.76 -5.97 0.04
N ALA A 76 2.89 -5.28 -0.69
CA ALA A 76 2.18 -4.12 -0.15
C ALA A 76 1.30 -4.49 1.04
N CYS A 77 0.59 -5.61 0.96
CA CYS A 77 -0.23 -6.08 2.08
C CYS A 77 0.62 -6.42 3.30
N THR A 78 1.79 -7.01 3.09
CA THR A 78 2.72 -7.28 4.20
C THR A 78 3.13 -5.99 4.89
N LEU A 79 3.46 -4.95 4.12
CA LEU A 79 3.80 -3.65 4.68
C LEU A 79 2.63 -3.04 5.45
N LEU A 80 1.42 -3.14 4.91
CA LEU A 80 0.22 -2.64 5.59
C LEU A 80 -0.03 -3.37 6.90
N HIS A 81 0.16 -4.69 6.93
CA HIS A 81 0.01 -5.47 8.16
C HIS A 81 0.96 -4.98 9.26
N HIS A 82 2.20 -4.63 8.91
CA HIS A 82 3.15 -4.11 9.88
C HIS A 82 2.77 -2.73 10.41
N MET A 83 1.87 -2.03 9.70
CA MET A 83 1.34 -0.75 10.14
C MET A 83 -0.03 -0.87 10.82
N ASN A 84 -0.41 -2.07 11.24
CA ASN A 84 -1.70 -2.39 11.85
C ASN A 84 -2.88 -2.09 10.91
N CYS A 85 -2.71 -2.40 9.64
CA CYS A 85 -3.73 -2.20 8.62
C CYS A 85 -4.09 -3.55 8.01
N TYR A 86 -5.21 -4.12 8.44
CA TYR A 86 -5.68 -5.43 7.97
C TYR A 86 -6.96 -5.33 7.15
N ASN A 87 -7.72 -4.25 7.29
CA ASN A 87 -8.93 -4.01 6.51
C ASN A 87 -8.52 -3.30 5.22
N ILE A 88 -8.29 -4.09 4.17
CA ILE A 88 -7.66 -3.63 2.92
C ILE A 88 -8.66 -3.77 1.78
N HIS A 89 -8.89 -2.68 1.04
CA HIS A 89 -9.72 -2.68 -0.16
C HIS A 89 -9.06 -3.53 -1.25
N ASP A 90 -9.87 -4.08 -2.15
CA ASP A 90 -9.35 -4.80 -3.31
C ASP A 90 -8.37 -3.92 -4.09
N VAL A 91 -7.34 -4.55 -4.64
CA VAL A 91 -6.31 -3.81 -5.37
C VAL A 91 -6.89 -3.07 -6.58
N VAL A 92 -6.45 -1.84 -6.77
CA VAL A 92 -6.72 -1.06 -7.98
C VAL A 92 -5.48 -1.12 -8.85
N TYR A 93 -5.63 -1.62 -10.07
CA TYR A 93 -4.51 -1.83 -10.97
C TYR A 93 -4.81 -1.23 -12.33
N SER A 94 -3.92 -0.37 -12.81
CA SER A 94 -3.95 0.13 -14.18
C SER A 94 -2.76 -0.45 -14.94
N HIS A 95 -3.05 -1.24 -15.98
CA HIS A 95 -2.04 -1.92 -16.78
C HIS A 95 -2.00 -1.35 -18.19
N ASN A 96 -1.00 -1.75 -18.96
CA ASN A 96 -0.81 -1.30 -20.33
C ASN A 96 -0.74 0.23 -20.47
N THR A 97 -0.12 0.90 -19.49
CA THR A 97 -0.05 2.36 -19.49
C THR A 97 0.87 2.90 -20.59
N ASN A 98 1.68 2.06 -21.23
CA ASN A 98 2.43 2.43 -22.43
C ASN A 98 1.51 2.66 -23.64
N GLU A 99 0.34 2.01 -23.67
CA GLU A 99 -0.64 2.16 -24.73
C GLU A 99 -1.75 3.14 -24.40
N ARG A 100 -2.11 3.18 -23.11
CA ARG A 100 -3.18 4.04 -22.62
C ARG A 100 -2.77 4.66 -21.29
N PRO A 101 -2.72 5.99 -21.16
CA PRO A 101 -2.38 6.64 -19.87
C PRO A 101 -3.31 6.17 -18.75
N ALA A 102 -2.76 6.02 -17.55
CA ALA A 102 -3.54 5.57 -16.40
C ALA A 102 -4.73 6.49 -16.11
N ALA A 103 -4.60 7.79 -16.37
CA ALA A 103 -5.68 8.76 -16.17
C ALA A 103 -6.86 8.54 -17.10
N GLN A 104 -6.72 7.72 -18.17
CA GLN A 104 -7.78 7.37 -19.11
C GLN A 104 -8.33 5.97 -18.86
N ASP A 105 -7.85 5.28 -17.82
CA ASP A 105 -8.33 3.96 -17.45
C ASP A 105 -9.58 4.09 -16.58
N GLU A 106 -10.74 3.98 -17.19
CA GLU A 106 -12.01 4.16 -16.50
C GLU A 106 -12.24 3.14 -15.39
N GLU A 107 -11.82 1.90 -15.62
CA GLU A 107 -11.95 0.85 -14.60
C GLU A 107 -11.10 1.19 -13.37
N ALA A 108 -9.86 1.65 -13.57
CA ALA A 108 -9.01 2.07 -12.48
C ALA A 108 -9.58 3.28 -11.74
N LEU A 109 -10.14 4.25 -12.48
CA LEU A 109 -10.75 5.43 -11.87
C LEU A 109 -12.00 5.05 -11.05
N CYS A 110 -12.80 4.10 -11.52
CA CYS A 110 -13.92 3.57 -10.73
C CYS A 110 -13.42 2.89 -9.46
N GLY A 111 -12.31 2.16 -9.55
CA GLY A 111 -11.68 1.54 -8.38
C GLY A 111 -11.22 2.57 -7.35
N ILE A 112 -10.66 3.68 -7.80
CA ILE A 112 -10.25 4.78 -6.92
C ILE A 112 -11.45 5.39 -6.22
N ASN A 113 -12.55 5.61 -6.95
CA ASN A 113 -13.78 6.12 -6.34
C ASN A 113 -14.33 5.16 -5.28
N SER A 114 -14.23 3.85 -5.54
CA SER A 114 -14.61 2.82 -4.58
C SER A 114 -13.74 2.88 -3.32
N ILE A 115 -12.44 3.15 -3.45
CA ILE A 115 -11.54 3.34 -2.32
C ILE A 115 -11.97 4.55 -1.49
N VAL A 116 -12.31 5.65 -2.14
CA VAL A 116 -12.77 6.86 -1.44
C VAL A 116 -14.01 6.55 -0.59
N GLN A 117 -14.98 5.84 -1.17
CA GLN A 117 -16.17 5.43 -0.42
C GLN A 117 -15.84 4.49 0.73
N PHE A 118 -14.93 3.56 0.51
CA PHE A 118 -14.46 2.63 1.54
C PHE A 118 -13.85 3.37 2.73
N PHE A 119 -13.03 4.39 2.48
CA PHE A 119 -12.41 5.17 3.55
C PHE A 119 -13.43 6.05 4.28
N SER A 120 -14.53 6.41 3.63
CA SER A 120 -15.55 7.27 4.20
C SER A 120 -16.60 6.51 5.01
N SER A 121 -16.61 5.19 4.92
CA SER A 121 -17.63 4.36 5.58
C SER A 121 -17.32 4.01 7.03
#